data_9a050397a79e49fc3d5fba8c1cc0e9a5
#
_entry.id   9a050397a79e49fc3d5fba8c1cc0e9a5
#
_cell.length_a   1.000
_cell.length_b   1.000
_cell.length_c   1.000
_cell.angle_alpha   90.00
_cell.angle_beta   90.00
_cell.angle_gamma   90.00
#
_symmetry.space_group_name_H-M   'P 1'
#
loop_
_entity.id
_entity.type
_entity.pdbx_description
1 polymer ?
#
loop_
_entity_poly.entity_id
_entity_poly.type
_entity_poly.pdbx_seq_one_letter_code
_entity_poly.pdbx_strand_id
1 'polypeptide(L)'
;MLFTYILVFLFFIILTIIILYFLSIYVFPRKIEEIQKMIEAGQVKLAIKKLNEILEKDDRNPYAHFLLAEAYAADGNSQYAVVEYRQVLKMGRFDDKIKEVHVRSVLAKLFKEKKAFEDARKEYLILTKLDPSNFENFYELGVMSYNLGQLDKAMNYFRKSASLNSKHDQSYFYLGQIYYKNGVHVDAKQCFLNTIKIDPSNYQAHYYLGLVLRQQGDYEWALKEFEVSMKSDDLKVKSLLARGTCFMEKSQYPKAIMEFERGVKFAKKGSDMELNLRYFLGECQEKVRDVHAAIVNWEKIAEVNPKFRDIQQKLAAYAEFRQDDRIKDFMIAGLAQFEHMTRKIVASMNYNITDIEIISDTEIEIIATENEGKWRNTRQSNRIIRVIRTTESLPDSYFRKIHESMKPRNATRILIITTGDISPKALEFANTRPIEIKGKAELVELLKKI
;
A
#
# COMPACT_ATOMS: atom_id res chain seq x y z
N MET A 1 -87.13 -19.21 -36.86
CA MET A 1 -86.52 -17.92 -36.48
C MET A 1 -85.55 -18.05 -35.36
N LEU A 2 -85.86 -18.62 -34.18
CA LEU A 2 -84.95 -18.74 -33.02
C LEU A 2 -83.66 -19.52 -33.39
N PHE A 3 -83.73 -20.61 -34.09
CA PHE A 3 -82.59 -21.41 -34.51
C PHE A 3 -81.61 -20.67 -35.44
N THR A 4 -82.11 -19.85 -36.33
CA THR A 4 -81.31 -19.03 -37.22
C THR A 4 -80.57 -17.91 -36.47
N TYR A 5 -81.15 -17.32 -35.40
CA TYR A 5 -80.43 -16.35 -34.54
C TYR A 5 -79.35 -16.98 -33.71
N ILE A 6 -79.55 -18.23 -33.25
CA ILE A 6 -78.51 -18.95 -32.47
C ILE A 6 -77.32 -19.27 -33.40
N LEU A 7 -77.57 -19.70 -34.66
CA LEU A 7 -76.54 -19.98 -35.65
C LEU A 7 -75.74 -18.73 -36.02
N VAL A 8 -76.38 -17.63 -36.20
CA VAL A 8 -75.73 -16.35 -36.50
C VAL A 8 -74.89 -15.89 -35.29
N PHE A 9 -75.35 -16.04 -34.07
CA PHE A 9 -74.62 -15.71 -32.85
C PHE A 9 -73.38 -16.61 -32.67
N LEU A 10 -73.48 -17.90 -32.87
CA LEU A 10 -72.35 -18.84 -32.84
C LEU A 10 -71.30 -18.52 -33.94
N PHE A 11 -71.75 -18.11 -35.10
CA PHE A 11 -70.86 -17.71 -36.22
C PHE A 11 -70.03 -16.47 -35.82
N PHE A 12 -70.64 -15.44 -35.14
CA PHE A 12 -69.91 -14.29 -34.70
C PHE A 12 -68.96 -14.60 -33.55
N ILE A 13 -69.27 -15.54 -32.66
CA ILE A 13 -68.35 -16.02 -31.62
C ILE A 13 -67.15 -16.72 -32.26
N ILE A 14 -67.38 -17.60 -33.19
CA ILE A 14 -66.28 -18.31 -33.92
C ILE A 14 -65.42 -17.31 -34.69
N LEU A 15 -66.04 -16.36 -35.39
CA LEU A 15 -65.32 -15.31 -36.11
C LEU A 15 -64.49 -14.42 -35.20
N THR A 16 -65.02 -14.04 -34.04
CA THR A 16 -64.24 -13.28 -33.05
C THR A 16 -63.10 -14.07 -32.50
N ILE A 17 -63.26 -15.37 -32.23
CA ILE A 17 -62.17 -16.25 -31.77
C ILE A 17 -61.09 -16.39 -32.84
N ILE A 18 -61.45 -16.53 -34.14
CA ILE A 18 -60.52 -16.62 -35.28
C ILE A 18 -59.76 -15.28 -35.42
N ILE A 19 -60.44 -14.14 -35.29
CA ILE A 19 -59.82 -12.83 -35.39
C ILE A 19 -58.83 -12.62 -34.21
N LEU A 20 -59.24 -12.97 -33.00
CA LEU A 20 -58.37 -12.88 -31.80
C LEU A 20 -57.16 -13.82 -31.95
N TYR A 21 -57.36 -15.03 -32.47
CA TYR A 21 -56.28 -15.98 -32.77
C TYR A 21 -55.30 -15.43 -33.82
N PHE A 22 -55.83 -14.84 -34.91
CA PHE A 22 -55.01 -14.23 -35.94
C PHE A 22 -54.21 -13.02 -35.41
N LEU A 23 -54.85 -12.18 -34.59
CA LEU A 23 -54.20 -11.05 -33.92
C LEU A 23 -53.09 -11.52 -32.99
N SER A 24 -53.31 -12.59 -32.21
CA SER A 24 -52.31 -13.13 -31.28
C SER A 24 -51.09 -13.72 -31.98
N ILE A 25 -51.26 -14.35 -33.15
CA ILE A 25 -50.15 -15.01 -33.86
C ILE A 25 -49.39 -14.05 -34.79
N TYR A 26 -50.07 -13.13 -35.47
CA TYR A 26 -49.47 -12.35 -36.55
C TYR A 26 -49.26 -10.87 -36.25
N VAL A 27 -50.09 -10.23 -35.41
CA VAL A 27 -50.03 -8.80 -35.20
C VAL A 27 -49.19 -8.47 -33.95
N PHE A 28 -49.43 -9.15 -32.83
CA PHE A 28 -48.69 -8.87 -31.59
C PHE A 28 -47.20 -9.17 -31.68
N PRO A 29 -46.74 -10.32 -32.25
CA PRO A 29 -45.32 -10.59 -32.34
C PRO A 29 -44.58 -9.56 -33.19
N ARG A 30 -45.17 -9.11 -34.31
CA ARG A 30 -44.55 -8.10 -35.21
C ARG A 30 -44.32 -6.76 -34.50
N LYS A 31 -45.32 -6.31 -33.69
CA LYS A 31 -45.18 -5.06 -32.93
C LYS A 31 -44.04 -5.10 -31.91
N ILE A 32 -43.86 -6.23 -31.25
CA ILE A 32 -42.79 -6.39 -30.26
C ILE A 32 -41.42 -6.47 -30.95
N GLU A 33 -41.31 -7.12 -32.09
CA GLU A 33 -40.06 -7.18 -32.88
C GLU A 33 -39.67 -5.79 -33.42
N GLU A 34 -40.65 -4.94 -33.79
CA GLU A 34 -40.38 -3.54 -34.15
C GLU A 34 -39.82 -2.75 -32.98
N ILE A 35 -40.30 -2.97 -31.73
CA ILE A 35 -39.79 -2.32 -30.54
C ILE A 35 -38.38 -2.79 -30.21
N GLN A 36 -38.05 -4.06 -30.41
CA GLN A 36 -36.68 -4.55 -30.28
C GLN A 36 -35.73 -3.79 -31.22
N LYS A 37 -36.11 -3.63 -32.49
CA LYS A 37 -35.33 -2.83 -33.46
C LYS A 37 -35.18 -1.37 -33.04
N MET A 38 -36.18 -0.78 -32.36
CA MET A 38 -36.08 0.58 -31.80
C MET A 38 -35.02 0.66 -30.68
N ILE A 39 -34.94 -0.36 -29.82
CA ILE A 39 -33.92 -0.43 -28.78
C ILE A 39 -32.53 -0.51 -29.41
N GLU A 40 -32.35 -1.39 -30.40
CA GLU A 40 -31.11 -1.56 -31.15
C GLU A 40 -30.71 -0.28 -31.91
N ALA A 41 -31.69 0.50 -32.41
CA ALA A 41 -31.48 1.80 -33.06
C ALA A 41 -31.28 2.98 -32.08
N GLY A 42 -31.21 2.72 -30.75
CA GLY A 42 -31.00 3.75 -29.72
C GLY A 42 -32.23 4.60 -29.37
N GLN A 43 -33.42 4.26 -29.92
CA GLN A 43 -34.70 4.96 -29.62
C GLN A 43 -35.31 4.46 -28.29
N VAL A 44 -34.49 4.40 -27.23
CA VAL A 44 -34.78 3.70 -25.98
C VAL A 44 -36.03 4.27 -25.29
N LYS A 45 -36.16 5.60 -25.18
CA LYS A 45 -37.30 6.24 -24.49
C LYS A 45 -38.64 5.97 -25.19
N LEU A 46 -38.66 5.92 -26.54
CA LEU A 46 -39.86 5.59 -27.30
C LEU A 46 -40.22 4.12 -27.13
N ALA A 47 -39.20 3.24 -27.11
CA ALA A 47 -39.40 1.82 -26.84
C ALA A 47 -40.01 1.58 -25.45
N ILE A 48 -39.50 2.22 -24.42
CA ILE A 48 -40.04 2.15 -23.05
C ILE A 48 -41.51 2.55 -23.02
N LYS A 49 -41.86 3.67 -23.66
CA LYS A 49 -43.26 4.13 -23.71
C LYS A 49 -44.15 3.08 -24.35
N LYS A 50 -43.77 2.55 -25.53
CA LYS A 50 -44.58 1.54 -26.25
C LYS A 50 -44.69 0.21 -25.51
N LEU A 51 -43.62 -0.19 -24.78
CA LEU A 51 -43.65 -1.41 -23.98
C LEU A 51 -44.57 -1.25 -22.75
N ASN A 52 -44.58 -0.10 -22.10
CA ASN A 52 -45.55 0.19 -21.06
C ASN A 52 -47.00 0.15 -21.56
N GLU A 53 -47.29 0.71 -22.72
CA GLU A 53 -48.62 0.62 -23.35
C GLU A 53 -49.05 -0.83 -23.65
N ILE A 54 -48.10 -1.72 -23.94
CA ILE A 54 -48.35 -3.16 -24.12
C ILE A 54 -48.63 -3.82 -22.77
N LEU A 55 -47.81 -3.52 -21.76
CA LEU A 55 -47.95 -4.12 -20.43
C LEU A 55 -49.17 -3.64 -19.67
N GLU A 56 -49.71 -2.43 -19.97
CA GLU A 56 -51.03 -1.98 -19.48
C GLU A 56 -52.18 -2.87 -19.92
N LYS A 57 -52.02 -3.53 -21.10
CA LYS A 57 -53.03 -4.43 -21.66
C LYS A 57 -52.79 -5.89 -21.35
N ASP A 58 -51.53 -6.29 -21.22
CA ASP A 58 -51.09 -7.67 -20.94
C ASP A 58 -49.90 -7.60 -19.99
N ASP A 59 -50.20 -7.52 -18.67
CA ASP A 59 -49.23 -7.45 -17.58
C ASP A 59 -48.45 -8.75 -17.37
N ARG A 60 -48.79 -9.83 -18.11
CA ARG A 60 -48.13 -11.14 -18.02
C ARG A 60 -47.34 -11.52 -19.26
N ASN A 61 -46.98 -10.54 -20.07
CA ASN A 61 -46.20 -10.77 -21.29
C ASN A 61 -44.69 -10.83 -20.95
N PRO A 62 -44.07 -12.01 -20.89
CA PRO A 62 -42.70 -12.14 -20.47
C PRO A 62 -41.71 -11.46 -21.42
N TYR A 63 -42.04 -11.44 -22.75
CA TYR A 63 -41.17 -10.82 -23.74
C TYR A 63 -41.23 -9.29 -23.69
N ALA A 64 -42.40 -8.71 -23.38
CA ALA A 64 -42.50 -7.29 -23.15
C ALA A 64 -41.73 -6.83 -21.90
N HIS A 65 -41.83 -7.56 -20.79
CA HIS A 65 -40.99 -7.31 -19.59
C HIS A 65 -39.51 -7.46 -19.88
N PHE A 66 -39.12 -8.49 -20.64
CA PHE A 66 -37.71 -8.70 -21.02
C PHE A 66 -37.16 -7.50 -21.82
N LEU A 67 -37.86 -7.07 -22.87
CA LEU A 67 -37.44 -5.92 -23.67
C LEU A 67 -37.49 -4.61 -22.88
N LEU A 68 -38.43 -4.46 -21.97
CA LEU A 68 -38.49 -3.28 -21.08
C LEU A 68 -37.30 -3.24 -20.13
N ALA A 69 -36.89 -4.41 -19.63
CA ALA A 69 -35.66 -4.51 -18.80
C ALA A 69 -34.41 -4.15 -19.61
N GLU A 70 -34.28 -4.65 -20.84
CA GLU A 70 -33.19 -4.30 -21.77
C GLU A 70 -33.18 -2.79 -22.09
N ALA A 71 -34.37 -2.22 -22.34
CA ALA A 71 -34.50 -0.79 -22.60
C ALA A 71 -34.11 0.07 -21.39
N TYR A 72 -34.55 -0.30 -20.17
CA TYR A 72 -34.12 0.39 -18.95
C TYR A 72 -32.62 0.25 -18.66
N ALA A 73 -32.05 -0.91 -18.94
CA ALA A 73 -30.61 -1.12 -18.82
C ALA A 73 -29.83 -0.22 -19.79
N ALA A 74 -30.31 -0.10 -21.05
CA ALA A 74 -29.71 0.78 -22.06
C ALA A 74 -29.88 2.27 -21.74
N ASP A 75 -30.99 2.67 -21.08
CA ASP A 75 -31.23 4.06 -20.62
C ASP A 75 -30.45 4.42 -19.31
N GLY A 76 -29.71 3.46 -18.75
CA GLY A 76 -28.96 3.63 -17.47
C GLY A 76 -29.84 3.51 -16.22
N ASN A 77 -31.14 3.21 -16.38
CA ASN A 77 -32.11 3.05 -15.30
C ASN A 77 -32.05 1.66 -14.67
N SER A 78 -30.89 1.31 -14.10
CA SER A 78 -30.61 -0.02 -13.52
C SER A 78 -31.63 -0.48 -12.47
N GLN A 79 -32.34 0.43 -11.77
CA GLN A 79 -33.34 0.05 -10.78
C GLN A 79 -34.58 -0.58 -11.43
N TYR A 80 -35.11 0.09 -12.46
CA TYR A 80 -36.26 -0.43 -13.19
C TYR A 80 -35.89 -1.68 -13.99
N ALA A 81 -34.69 -1.73 -14.58
CA ALA A 81 -34.20 -2.94 -15.25
C ALA A 81 -34.21 -4.16 -14.33
N VAL A 82 -33.71 -4.02 -13.09
CA VAL A 82 -33.72 -5.11 -12.08
C VAL A 82 -35.13 -5.58 -11.76
N VAL A 83 -36.10 -4.65 -11.64
CA VAL A 83 -37.52 -5.01 -11.37
C VAL A 83 -38.07 -5.84 -12.49
N GLU A 84 -37.89 -5.39 -13.73
CA GLU A 84 -38.43 -6.06 -14.92
C GLU A 84 -37.78 -7.44 -15.16
N TYR A 85 -36.43 -7.55 -15.03
CA TYR A 85 -35.78 -8.85 -15.10
C TYR A 85 -36.24 -9.83 -14.02
N ARG A 86 -36.50 -9.36 -12.78
CA ARG A 86 -37.07 -10.20 -11.72
C ARG A 86 -38.50 -10.65 -12.07
N GLN A 87 -39.30 -9.84 -12.74
CA GLN A 87 -40.61 -10.26 -13.23
C GLN A 87 -40.47 -11.38 -14.28
N VAL A 88 -39.56 -11.23 -15.23
CA VAL A 88 -39.25 -12.28 -16.23
C VAL A 88 -38.86 -13.59 -15.51
N LEU A 89 -37.94 -13.54 -14.53
CA LEU A 89 -37.53 -14.73 -13.77
C LEU A 89 -38.70 -15.35 -12.97
N LYS A 90 -39.58 -14.52 -12.40
CA LYS A 90 -40.75 -14.97 -11.65
C LYS A 90 -41.76 -15.69 -12.55
N MET A 91 -41.93 -15.24 -13.78
CA MET A 91 -42.80 -15.90 -14.77
C MET A 91 -42.27 -17.27 -15.21
N GLY A 92 -40.93 -17.43 -15.20
CA GLY A 92 -40.28 -18.72 -15.47
C GLY A 92 -40.52 -19.28 -16.90
N ARG A 93 -40.87 -18.40 -17.87
CA ARG A 93 -41.09 -18.78 -19.27
C ARG A 93 -39.88 -18.38 -20.10
N PHE A 94 -39.06 -19.38 -20.42
CA PHE A 94 -37.82 -19.21 -21.18
C PHE A 94 -37.94 -19.93 -22.51
N ASP A 95 -37.46 -19.31 -23.58
CA ASP A 95 -37.44 -19.80 -24.94
C ASP A 95 -36.20 -19.28 -25.70
N ASP A 96 -36.19 -19.40 -27.02
CA ASP A 96 -35.08 -18.88 -27.86
C ASP A 96 -34.92 -17.35 -27.79
N LYS A 97 -36.00 -16.61 -27.50
CA LYS A 97 -35.99 -15.15 -27.37
C LYS A 97 -35.60 -14.68 -25.96
N ILE A 98 -35.96 -15.46 -24.94
CA ILE A 98 -35.70 -15.13 -23.54
C ILE A 98 -34.86 -16.26 -22.92
N LYS A 99 -33.53 -16.15 -22.97
CA LYS A 99 -32.63 -17.12 -22.36
C LYS A 99 -32.42 -16.83 -20.88
N GLU A 100 -32.72 -17.77 -20.00
CA GLU A 100 -32.53 -17.61 -18.55
C GLU A 100 -31.10 -17.20 -18.22
N VAL A 101 -30.10 -17.81 -18.87
CA VAL A 101 -28.68 -17.49 -18.70
C VAL A 101 -28.42 -16.02 -18.99
N HIS A 102 -28.99 -15.46 -20.05
CA HIS A 102 -28.83 -14.05 -20.41
C HIS A 102 -29.44 -13.14 -19.34
N VAL A 103 -30.71 -13.36 -18.97
CA VAL A 103 -31.44 -12.57 -17.96
C VAL A 103 -30.66 -12.53 -16.64
N ARG A 104 -30.21 -13.70 -16.16
CA ARG A 104 -29.42 -13.80 -14.91
C ARG A 104 -28.05 -13.15 -15.04
N SER A 105 -27.40 -13.27 -16.20
CA SER A 105 -26.09 -12.66 -16.43
C SER A 105 -26.16 -11.13 -16.37
N VAL A 106 -27.18 -10.52 -17.00
CA VAL A 106 -27.38 -9.07 -16.96
C VAL A 106 -27.74 -8.63 -15.55
N LEU A 107 -28.67 -9.34 -14.90
CA LEU A 107 -29.07 -9.05 -13.53
C LEU A 107 -27.89 -9.11 -12.53
N ALA A 108 -27.03 -10.13 -12.65
CA ALA A 108 -25.82 -10.25 -11.85
C ALA A 108 -24.85 -9.09 -12.06
N LYS A 109 -24.66 -8.63 -13.31
CA LYS A 109 -23.84 -7.46 -13.64
C LYS A 109 -24.41 -6.19 -13.01
N LEU A 110 -25.72 -5.96 -13.12
CA LEU A 110 -26.41 -4.81 -12.51
C LEU A 110 -26.25 -4.79 -10.98
N PHE A 111 -26.34 -5.94 -10.31
CA PHE A 111 -26.07 -6.03 -8.88
C PHE A 111 -24.61 -5.76 -8.54
N LYS A 112 -23.66 -6.24 -9.35
CA LYS A 112 -22.21 -5.99 -9.18
C LYS A 112 -21.91 -4.50 -9.28
N GLU A 113 -22.46 -3.79 -10.27
CA GLU A 113 -22.28 -2.34 -10.44
C GLU A 113 -22.79 -1.54 -9.25
N LYS A 114 -23.90 -1.99 -8.65
CA LYS A 114 -24.48 -1.41 -7.44
C LYS A 114 -23.79 -1.85 -6.15
N LYS A 115 -22.72 -2.65 -6.24
CA LYS A 115 -22.01 -3.27 -5.10
C LYS A 115 -22.91 -4.15 -4.20
N ALA A 116 -24.05 -4.60 -4.73
CA ALA A 116 -24.94 -5.56 -4.08
C ALA A 116 -24.39 -6.99 -4.24
N PHE A 117 -23.22 -7.24 -3.64
CA PHE A 117 -22.43 -8.46 -3.88
C PHE A 117 -23.13 -9.75 -3.48
N GLU A 118 -23.97 -9.74 -2.44
CA GLU A 118 -24.75 -10.92 -2.07
C GLU A 118 -25.79 -11.29 -3.13
N ASP A 119 -26.49 -10.33 -3.72
CA ASP A 119 -27.48 -10.62 -4.76
C ASP A 119 -26.78 -11.03 -6.06
N ALA A 120 -25.69 -10.36 -6.45
CA ALA A 120 -24.86 -10.77 -7.58
C ALA A 120 -24.36 -12.22 -7.42
N ARG A 121 -23.87 -12.56 -6.22
CA ARG A 121 -23.40 -13.92 -5.90
C ARG A 121 -24.48 -14.99 -6.07
N LYS A 122 -25.73 -14.70 -5.66
CA LYS A 122 -26.86 -15.62 -5.84
C LYS A 122 -27.09 -15.92 -7.32
N GLU A 123 -27.09 -14.89 -8.16
CA GLU A 123 -27.31 -15.08 -9.59
C GLU A 123 -26.12 -15.82 -10.25
N TYR A 124 -24.88 -15.46 -9.94
CA TYR A 124 -23.71 -16.21 -10.45
C TYR A 124 -23.68 -17.67 -9.99
N LEU A 125 -24.15 -17.97 -8.76
CA LEU A 125 -24.25 -19.34 -8.28
C LEU A 125 -25.25 -20.17 -9.12
N ILE A 126 -26.35 -19.56 -9.56
CA ILE A 126 -27.30 -20.20 -10.46
C ILE A 126 -26.69 -20.38 -11.85
N LEU A 127 -26.01 -19.34 -12.35
CA LEU A 127 -25.31 -19.37 -13.64
C LEU A 127 -24.27 -20.50 -13.72
N THR A 128 -23.53 -20.80 -12.63
CA THR A 128 -22.59 -21.92 -12.61
C THR A 128 -23.27 -23.29 -12.69
N LYS A 129 -24.57 -23.39 -12.34
CA LYS A 129 -25.38 -24.62 -12.49
C LYS A 129 -25.96 -24.73 -13.89
N LEU A 130 -26.37 -23.60 -14.48
CA LEU A 130 -26.95 -23.56 -15.85
C LEU A 130 -25.89 -23.76 -16.92
N ASP A 131 -24.69 -23.21 -16.72
CA ASP A 131 -23.53 -23.35 -17.61
C ASP A 131 -22.27 -23.67 -16.80
N PRO A 132 -22.04 -24.98 -16.47
CA PRO A 132 -20.88 -25.41 -15.68
C PRO A 132 -19.55 -25.32 -16.43
N SER A 133 -19.56 -25.13 -17.74
CA SER A 133 -18.36 -25.01 -18.58
C SER A 133 -17.84 -23.57 -18.67
N ASN A 134 -18.64 -22.59 -18.33
CA ASN A 134 -18.29 -21.17 -18.43
C ASN A 134 -17.41 -20.73 -17.26
N PHE A 135 -16.12 -20.56 -17.53
CA PHE A 135 -15.14 -20.13 -16.53
C PHE A 135 -15.43 -18.74 -15.94
N GLU A 136 -16.06 -17.84 -16.74
CA GLU A 136 -16.37 -16.46 -16.30
C GLU A 136 -17.37 -16.46 -15.15
N ASN A 137 -18.38 -17.35 -15.18
CA ASN A 137 -19.35 -17.46 -14.10
C ASN A 137 -18.67 -17.83 -12.76
N PHE A 138 -17.69 -18.74 -12.79
CA PHE A 138 -16.89 -19.09 -11.61
C PHE A 138 -15.97 -17.97 -11.19
N TYR A 139 -15.34 -17.28 -12.14
CA TYR A 139 -14.50 -16.13 -11.86
C TYR A 139 -15.30 -15.02 -11.16
N GLU A 140 -16.44 -14.63 -11.71
CA GLU A 140 -17.28 -13.58 -11.13
C GLU A 140 -17.83 -13.99 -9.75
N LEU A 141 -18.24 -15.25 -9.59
CA LEU A 141 -18.65 -15.78 -8.30
C LEU A 141 -17.50 -15.74 -7.28
N GLY A 142 -16.27 -15.98 -7.73
CA GLY A 142 -15.06 -15.80 -6.95
C GLY A 142 -14.86 -14.35 -6.54
N VAL A 143 -15.00 -13.39 -7.47
CA VAL A 143 -14.88 -11.94 -7.19
C VAL A 143 -15.94 -11.50 -6.18
N MET A 144 -17.20 -11.94 -6.31
CA MET A 144 -18.24 -11.61 -5.33
C MET A 144 -17.90 -12.16 -3.95
N SER A 145 -17.45 -13.42 -3.87
CA SER A 145 -17.04 -14.05 -2.62
C SER A 145 -15.83 -13.35 -1.98
N TYR A 146 -14.88 -12.89 -2.79
CA TYR A 146 -13.70 -12.13 -2.34
C TYR A 146 -14.11 -10.79 -1.73
N ASN A 147 -15.00 -10.04 -2.40
CA ASN A 147 -15.51 -8.76 -1.90
C ASN A 147 -16.33 -8.89 -0.60
N LEU A 148 -16.96 -10.05 -0.40
CA LEU A 148 -17.67 -10.41 0.84
C LEU A 148 -16.74 -10.93 1.95
N GLY A 149 -15.43 -10.99 1.72
CA GLY A 149 -14.45 -11.51 2.69
C GLY A 149 -14.46 -13.03 2.84
N GLN A 150 -15.21 -13.77 2.01
CA GLN A 150 -15.30 -15.23 2.04
C GLN A 150 -14.14 -15.86 1.25
N LEU A 151 -12.90 -15.67 1.75
CA LEU A 151 -11.67 -15.97 1.01
C LEU A 151 -11.56 -17.45 0.58
N ASP A 152 -11.95 -18.41 1.44
CA ASP A 152 -11.88 -19.83 1.12
C ASP A 152 -12.82 -20.21 -0.04
N LYS A 153 -14.03 -19.64 -0.05
CA LYS A 153 -14.97 -19.85 -1.16
C LYS A 153 -14.46 -19.22 -2.44
N ALA A 154 -13.96 -17.98 -2.34
CA ALA A 154 -13.36 -17.26 -3.48
C ALA A 154 -12.21 -18.08 -4.10
N MET A 155 -11.32 -18.62 -3.28
CA MET A 155 -10.20 -19.45 -3.72
C MET A 155 -10.69 -20.69 -4.50
N ASN A 156 -11.71 -21.38 -4.00
CA ASN A 156 -12.27 -22.57 -4.68
C ASN A 156 -12.88 -22.19 -6.04
N TYR A 157 -13.58 -21.06 -6.13
CA TYR A 157 -14.16 -20.59 -7.38
C TYR A 157 -13.10 -20.13 -8.39
N PHE A 158 -12.07 -19.41 -7.95
CA PHE A 158 -10.96 -19.02 -8.83
C PHE A 158 -10.16 -20.23 -9.32
N ARG A 159 -9.93 -21.26 -8.47
CA ARG A 159 -9.32 -22.52 -8.90
C ARG A 159 -10.16 -23.21 -9.98
N LYS A 160 -11.49 -23.24 -9.81
CA LYS A 160 -12.39 -23.83 -10.80
C LYS A 160 -12.33 -23.04 -12.11
N SER A 161 -12.39 -21.71 -12.05
CA SER A 161 -12.24 -20.86 -13.23
C SER A 161 -10.91 -21.10 -13.96
N ALA A 162 -9.79 -21.12 -13.23
CA ALA A 162 -8.47 -21.39 -13.79
C ALA A 162 -8.36 -22.82 -14.38
N SER A 163 -9.06 -23.80 -13.82
CA SER A 163 -9.11 -25.17 -14.36
C SER A 163 -9.90 -25.27 -15.66
N LEU A 164 -10.95 -24.45 -15.85
CA LEU A 164 -11.75 -24.39 -17.05
C LEU A 164 -11.05 -23.57 -18.16
N ASN A 165 -10.35 -22.51 -17.78
CA ASN A 165 -9.56 -21.69 -18.69
C ASN A 165 -8.17 -21.38 -18.08
N SER A 166 -7.19 -22.16 -18.47
CA SER A 166 -5.80 -22.01 -18.00
C SER A 166 -5.10 -20.74 -18.51
N LYS A 167 -5.72 -19.99 -19.42
CA LYS A 167 -5.22 -18.71 -19.95
C LYS A 167 -5.94 -17.49 -19.35
N HIS A 168 -6.73 -17.68 -18.30
CA HIS A 168 -7.41 -16.59 -17.62
C HIS A 168 -6.52 -16.04 -16.49
N ASP A 169 -5.76 -14.98 -16.78
CA ASP A 169 -4.78 -14.35 -15.90
C ASP A 169 -5.37 -13.86 -14.58
N GLN A 170 -6.58 -13.26 -14.63
CA GLN A 170 -7.24 -12.69 -13.46
C GLN A 170 -7.58 -13.74 -12.38
N SER A 171 -7.89 -14.98 -12.76
CA SER A 171 -8.11 -16.06 -11.79
C SER A 171 -6.84 -16.37 -11.00
N TYR A 172 -5.70 -16.44 -11.67
CA TYR A 172 -4.40 -16.62 -10.99
C TYR A 172 -4.04 -15.41 -10.16
N PHE A 173 -4.31 -14.20 -10.64
CA PHE A 173 -4.03 -12.98 -9.90
C PHE A 173 -4.76 -12.94 -8.55
N TYR A 174 -6.07 -13.20 -8.53
CA TYR A 174 -6.84 -13.25 -7.29
C TYR A 174 -6.42 -14.40 -6.37
N LEU A 175 -6.09 -15.57 -6.93
CA LEU A 175 -5.50 -16.67 -6.15
C LEU A 175 -4.20 -16.24 -5.48
N GLY A 176 -3.32 -15.59 -6.23
CA GLY A 176 -2.07 -15.05 -5.71
C GLY A 176 -2.29 -14.06 -4.57
N GLN A 177 -3.26 -13.17 -4.70
CA GLN A 177 -3.63 -12.21 -3.63
C GLN A 177 -4.14 -12.93 -2.36
N ILE A 178 -4.97 -13.96 -2.51
CA ILE A 178 -5.49 -14.73 -1.38
C ILE A 178 -4.34 -15.48 -0.69
N TYR A 179 -3.48 -16.16 -1.44
CA TYR A 179 -2.31 -16.84 -0.89
C TYR A 179 -1.36 -15.87 -0.18
N TYR A 180 -1.12 -14.69 -0.77
CA TYR A 180 -0.28 -13.66 -0.16
C TYR A 180 -0.86 -13.17 1.18
N LYS A 181 -2.17 -12.89 1.24
CA LYS A 181 -2.87 -12.50 2.48
C LYS A 181 -2.79 -13.58 3.55
N ASN A 182 -2.82 -14.85 3.15
CA ASN A 182 -2.74 -16.01 4.06
C ASN A 182 -1.28 -16.38 4.43
N GLY A 183 -0.27 -15.64 3.95
CA GLY A 183 1.13 -15.91 4.22
C GLY A 183 1.71 -17.12 3.47
N VAL A 184 0.98 -17.67 2.50
CA VAL A 184 1.42 -18.83 1.69
C VAL A 184 2.22 -18.31 0.48
N HIS A 185 3.46 -17.88 0.74
CA HIS A 185 4.28 -17.14 -0.22
C HIS A 185 4.69 -17.97 -1.45
N VAL A 186 4.88 -19.29 -1.31
CA VAL A 186 5.26 -20.16 -2.43
C VAL A 186 4.15 -20.22 -3.49
N ASP A 187 2.92 -20.48 -3.06
CA ASP A 187 1.77 -20.55 -3.96
C ASP A 187 1.42 -19.17 -4.54
N ALA A 188 1.55 -18.10 -3.72
CA ALA A 188 1.38 -16.73 -4.19
C ALA A 188 2.34 -16.39 -5.32
N LYS A 189 3.65 -16.70 -5.15
CA LYS A 189 4.68 -16.52 -6.18
C LYS A 189 4.31 -17.22 -7.48
N GLN A 190 3.92 -18.51 -7.37
CA GLN A 190 3.55 -19.29 -8.56
C GLN A 190 2.34 -18.70 -9.28
N CYS A 191 1.33 -18.27 -8.54
CA CYS A 191 0.13 -17.64 -9.12
C CYS A 191 0.46 -16.33 -9.82
N PHE A 192 1.27 -15.45 -9.22
CA PHE A 192 1.67 -14.19 -9.88
C PHE A 192 2.56 -14.44 -11.11
N LEU A 193 3.44 -15.43 -11.08
CA LEU A 193 4.22 -15.84 -12.25
C LEU A 193 3.32 -16.32 -13.39
N ASN A 194 2.28 -17.10 -13.08
CA ASN A 194 1.30 -17.54 -14.08
C ASN A 194 0.54 -16.34 -14.67
N THR A 195 0.12 -15.39 -13.81
CA THR A 195 -0.51 -14.15 -14.27
C THR A 195 0.37 -13.40 -15.25
N ILE A 196 1.63 -13.15 -14.89
CA ILE A 196 2.62 -12.42 -15.71
C ILE A 196 2.94 -13.15 -17.01
N LYS A 197 2.98 -14.48 -16.98
CA LYS A 197 3.18 -15.30 -18.17
C LYS A 197 2.06 -15.14 -19.19
N ILE A 198 0.81 -14.97 -18.73
CA ILE A 198 -0.38 -14.80 -19.58
C ILE A 198 -0.51 -13.33 -20.01
N ASP A 199 -0.41 -12.41 -19.06
CA ASP A 199 -0.43 -10.97 -19.27
C ASP A 199 0.81 -10.30 -18.67
N PRO A 200 1.87 -10.08 -19.47
CA PRO A 200 3.08 -9.39 -19.03
C PRO A 200 2.87 -7.92 -18.67
N SER A 201 1.72 -7.33 -19.02
CA SER A 201 1.38 -5.95 -18.69
C SER A 201 0.58 -5.83 -17.39
N ASN A 202 0.33 -6.91 -16.68
CA ASN A 202 -0.33 -6.89 -15.38
C ASN A 202 0.62 -6.34 -14.31
N TYR A 203 0.75 -5.01 -14.26
CA TYR A 203 1.65 -4.32 -13.33
C TYR A 203 1.32 -4.58 -11.86
N GLN A 204 0.07 -4.92 -11.54
CA GLN A 204 -0.31 -5.31 -10.19
C GLN A 204 0.30 -6.66 -9.80
N ALA A 205 0.33 -7.63 -10.72
CA ALA A 205 0.96 -8.92 -10.48
C ALA A 205 2.47 -8.77 -10.25
N HIS A 206 3.15 -7.92 -11.03
CA HIS A 206 4.55 -7.57 -10.80
C HIS A 206 4.78 -6.95 -9.41
N TYR A 207 3.91 -6.02 -8.99
CA TYR A 207 4.00 -5.41 -7.66
C TYR A 207 3.88 -6.46 -6.54
N TYR A 208 2.86 -7.32 -6.60
CA TYR A 208 2.67 -8.36 -5.58
C TYR A 208 3.77 -9.42 -5.61
N LEU A 209 4.26 -9.81 -6.80
CA LEU A 209 5.41 -10.69 -6.93
C LEU A 209 6.65 -10.09 -6.26
N GLY A 210 6.90 -8.80 -6.49
CA GLY A 210 7.97 -8.05 -5.81
C GLY A 210 7.84 -8.07 -4.29
N LEU A 211 6.62 -7.92 -3.75
CA LEU A 211 6.37 -8.02 -2.30
C LEU A 211 6.69 -9.41 -1.76
N VAL A 212 6.28 -10.47 -2.48
CA VAL A 212 6.57 -11.86 -2.09
C VAL A 212 8.08 -12.12 -2.10
N LEU A 213 8.77 -11.71 -3.16
CA LEU A 213 10.23 -11.87 -3.30
C LEU A 213 10.99 -11.13 -2.19
N ARG A 214 10.57 -9.91 -1.85
CA ARG A 214 11.14 -9.15 -0.73
C ARG A 214 11.01 -9.91 0.59
N GLN A 215 9.84 -10.48 0.88
CA GLN A 215 9.64 -11.28 2.10
C GLN A 215 10.48 -12.57 2.13
N GLN A 216 10.84 -13.11 0.96
CA GLN A 216 11.76 -14.25 0.82
C GLN A 216 13.23 -13.84 0.90
N GLY A 217 13.54 -12.54 0.96
CA GLY A 217 14.91 -12.02 0.94
C GLY A 217 15.53 -11.90 -0.46
N ASP A 218 14.76 -12.21 -1.50
CA ASP A 218 15.19 -12.14 -2.91
C ASP A 218 15.12 -10.70 -3.43
N TYR A 219 15.85 -9.78 -2.77
CA TYR A 219 15.75 -8.35 -3.03
C TYR A 219 16.07 -7.95 -4.46
N GLU A 220 17.04 -8.62 -5.10
CA GLU A 220 17.44 -8.30 -6.50
C GLU A 220 16.30 -8.55 -7.49
N TRP A 221 15.61 -9.67 -7.33
CA TRP A 221 14.44 -9.97 -8.15
C TRP A 221 13.25 -9.07 -7.79
N ALA A 222 13.04 -8.81 -6.50
CA ALA A 222 11.99 -7.88 -6.05
C ALA A 222 12.15 -6.49 -6.68
N LEU A 223 13.37 -5.95 -6.71
CA LEU A 223 13.68 -4.65 -7.32
C LEU A 223 13.33 -4.61 -8.82
N LYS A 224 13.59 -5.70 -9.57
CA LYS A 224 13.21 -5.80 -10.99
C LYS A 224 11.69 -5.79 -11.17
N GLU A 225 10.98 -6.55 -10.35
CA GLU A 225 9.54 -6.63 -10.42
C GLU A 225 8.87 -5.27 -10.06
N PHE A 226 9.39 -4.59 -9.04
CA PHE A 226 8.92 -3.24 -8.71
C PHE A 226 9.26 -2.22 -9.82
N GLU A 227 10.35 -2.38 -10.55
CA GLU A 227 10.67 -1.50 -11.68
C GLU A 227 9.64 -1.64 -12.81
N VAL A 228 9.21 -2.87 -13.10
CA VAL A 228 8.14 -3.10 -14.08
C VAL A 228 6.83 -2.50 -13.58
N SER A 229 6.48 -2.71 -12.31
CA SER A 229 5.21 -2.21 -11.75
C SER A 229 5.11 -0.68 -11.71
N MET A 230 6.25 0.04 -11.64
CA MET A 230 6.29 1.52 -11.71
C MET A 230 5.81 2.11 -13.04
N LYS A 231 5.64 1.30 -14.10
CA LYS A 231 5.06 1.76 -15.36
C LYS A 231 3.58 2.12 -15.22
N SER A 232 2.91 1.60 -14.21
CA SER A 232 1.57 2.03 -13.82
C SER A 232 1.65 3.24 -12.88
N ASP A 233 0.98 4.35 -13.22
CA ASP A 233 0.97 5.55 -12.40
C ASP A 233 0.36 5.29 -11.01
N ASP A 234 -0.66 4.44 -10.92
CA ASP A 234 -1.31 4.07 -9.65
C ASP A 234 -0.38 3.27 -8.71
N LEU A 235 0.61 2.57 -9.26
CA LEU A 235 1.55 1.75 -8.50
C LEU A 235 2.90 2.42 -8.30
N LYS A 236 3.19 3.48 -9.04
CA LYS A 236 4.50 4.15 -9.06
C LYS A 236 5.01 4.50 -7.66
N VAL A 237 4.20 5.19 -6.88
CA VAL A 237 4.59 5.62 -5.53
C VAL A 237 4.74 4.43 -4.58
N LYS A 238 3.83 3.44 -4.67
CA LYS A 238 3.90 2.20 -3.89
C LYS A 238 5.16 1.40 -4.21
N SER A 239 5.51 1.32 -5.47
CA SER A 239 6.70 0.59 -5.94
C SER A 239 7.99 1.30 -5.53
N LEU A 240 8.04 2.64 -5.58
CA LEU A 240 9.17 3.43 -5.07
C LEU A 240 9.36 3.21 -3.56
N LEU A 241 8.28 3.20 -2.78
CA LEU A 241 8.33 2.87 -1.36
C LEU A 241 8.89 1.45 -1.15
N ALA A 242 8.39 0.46 -1.89
CA ALA A 242 8.83 -0.93 -1.77
C ALA A 242 10.30 -1.12 -2.20
N ARG A 243 10.76 -0.44 -3.24
CA ARG A 243 12.17 -0.43 -3.67
C ARG A 243 13.07 0.17 -2.60
N GLY A 244 12.68 1.33 -2.07
CA GLY A 244 13.41 1.98 -0.97
C GLY A 244 13.54 1.07 0.25
N THR A 245 12.47 0.37 0.63
CA THR A 245 12.54 -0.60 1.74
C THR A 245 13.44 -1.80 1.42
N CYS A 246 13.48 -2.31 0.19
CA CYS A 246 14.45 -3.34 -0.21
C CYS A 246 15.89 -2.87 -0.02
N PHE A 247 16.22 -1.63 -0.40
CA PHE A 247 17.55 -1.07 -0.20
C PHE A 247 17.88 -0.85 1.29
N MET A 248 16.89 -0.45 2.11
CA MET A 248 17.06 -0.36 3.57
C MET A 248 17.39 -1.72 4.18
N GLU A 249 16.65 -2.77 3.85
CA GLU A 249 16.87 -4.14 4.34
C GLU A 249 18.24 -4.68 3.94
N LYS A 250 18.79 -4.20 2.80
CA LYS A 250 20.19 -4.46 2.37
C LYS A 250 21.21 -3.50 2.98
N SER A 251 20.82 -2.60 3.89
CA SER A 251 21.65 -1.53 4.46
C SER A 251 22.27 -0.58 3.41
N GLN A 252 21.71 -0.52 2.20
CA GLN A 252 22.13 0.39 1.13
C GLN A 252 21.39 1.73 1.26
N TYR A 253 21.55 2.40 2.39
CA TYR A 253 20.81 3.63 2.75
C TYR A 253 20.88 4.74 1.69
N PRO A 254 22.02 5.04 1.03
CA PRO A 254 22.04 6.08 -0.02
C PRO A 254 21.10 5.78 -1.19
N LYS A 255 20.97 4.51 -1.60
CA LYS A 255 20.04 4.11 -2.66
C LYS A 255 18.58 4.17 -2.16
N ALA A 256 18.34 3.77 -0.91
CA ALA A 256 17.02 3.88 -0.30
C ALA A 256 16.53 5.34 -0.26
N ILE A 257 17.41 6.28 0.14
CA ILE A 257 17.14 7.73 0.15
C ILE A 257 16.70 8.21 -1.24
N MET A 258 17.43 7.84 -2.30
CA MET A 258 17.08 8.22 -3.67
C MET A 258 15.68 7.75 -4.07
N GLU A 259 15.31 6.50 -3.74
CA GLU A 259 14.00 5.97 -4.07
C GLU A 259 12.89 6.65 -3.26
N PHE A 260 13.10 6.89 -1.97
CA PHE A 260 12.13 7.58 -1.12
C PHE A 260 11.93 9.05 -1.54
N GLU A 261 13.01 9.77 -1.87
CA GLU A 261 12.91 11.14 -2.39
C GLU A 261 12.12 11.22 -3.69
N ARG A 262 12.37 10.27 -4.61
CA ARG A 262 11.56 10.13 -5.83
C ARG A 262 10.10 9.87 -5.48
N GLY A 263 9.84 8.98 -4.52
CA GLY A 263 8.50 8.67 -4.04
C GLY A 263 7.76 9.88 -3.49
N VAL A 264 8.42 10.68 -2.66
CA VAL A 264 7.87 11.94 -2.10
C VAL A 264 7.48 12.93 -3.18
N LYS A 265 8.25 13.03 -4.28
CA LYS A 265 7.94 13.94 -5.41
C LYS A 265 6.64 13.54 -6.14
N PHE A 266 6.30 12.25 -6.19
CA PHE A 266 5.10 11.75 -6.87
C PHE A 266 3.92 11.53 -5.93
N ALA A 267 4.15 11.48 -4.62
CA ALA A 267 3.08 11.25 -3.64
C ALA A 267 2.17 12.47 -3.51
N LYS A 268 0.88 12.21 -3.28
CA LYS A 268 -0.07 13.28 -2.96
C LYS A 268 0.28 13.89 -1.60
N LYS A 269 0.45 15.21 -1.56
CA LYS A 269 0.80 15.95 -0.34
C LYS A 269 -0.19 15.66 0.81
N GLY A 270 0.32 15.37 1.99
CA GLY A 270 -0.46 15.06 3.19
C GLY A 270 -1.07 13.66 3.20
N SER A 271 -0.82 12.82 2.19
CA SER A 271 -1.32 11.44 2.18
C SER A 271 -0.50 10.52 3.08
N ASP A 272 -1.13 9.45 3.59
CA ASP A 272 -0.44 8.41 4.36
C ASP A 272 0.78 7.83 3.62
N MET A 273 0.73 7.80 2.29
CA MET A 273 1.83 7.33 1.46
C MET A 273 3.02 8.29 1.53
N GLU A 274 2.80 9.60 1.45
CA GLU A 274 3.85 10.60 1.62
C GLU A 274 4.45 10.53 3.04
N LEU A 275 3.60 10.41 4.07
CA LEU A 275 4.07 10.30 5.45
C LEU A 275 4.96 9.08 5.65
N ASN A 276 4.58 7.93 5.10
CA ASN A 276 5.40 6.71 5.14
C ASN A 276 6.75 6.89 4.41
N LEU A 277 6.74 7.50 3.22
CA LEU A 277 7.97 7.78 2.47
C LEU A 277 8.91 8.70 3.26
N ARG A 278 8.40 9.80 3.84
CA ARG A 278 9.19 10.73 4.66
C ARG A 278 9.72 10.07 5.92
N TYR A 279 8.94 9.19 6.53
CA TYR A 279 9.36 8.45 7.71
C TYR A 279 10.60 7.60 7.42
N PHE A 280 10.53 6.74 6.40
CA PHE A 280 11.66 5.90 6.03
C PHE A 280 12.84 6.70 5.44
N LEU A 281 12.54 7.80 4.74
CA LEU A 281 13.56 8.75 4.27
C LEU A 281 14.36 9.30 5.46
N GLY A 282 13.68 9.80 6.49
CA GLY A 282 14.31 10.29 7.71
C GLY A 282 15.10 9.22 8.44
N GLU A 283 14.58 7.98 8.54
CA GLU A 283 15.34 6.87 9.14
C GLU A 283 16.63 6.55 8.34
N CYS A 284 16.58 6.55 7.02
CA CYS A 284 17.77 6.34 6.20
C CYS A 284 18.77 7.49 6.34
N GLN A 285 18.30 8.74 6.39
CA GLN A 285 19.13 9.93 6.58
C GLN A 285 19.79 9.92 7.96
N GLU A 286 19.08 9.50 9.00
CA GLU A 286 19.66 9.28 10.34
C GLU A 286 20.78 8.24 10.30
N LYS A 287 20.59 7.12 9.57
CA LYS A 287 21.61 6.06 9.43
C LYS A 287 22.88 6.54 8.68
N VAL A 288 22.73 7.44 7.71
CA VAL A 288 23.87 8.05 7.01
C VAL A 288 24.38 9.33 7.70
N ARG A 289 23.84 9.65 8.88
CA ARG A 289 24.19 10.81 9.70
C ARG A 289 23.82 12.18 9.13
N ASP A 290 22.93 12.21 8.15
CA ASP A 290 22.29 13.44 7.75
C ASP A 290 21.09 13.74 8.68
N VAL A 291 21.42 14.03 9.94
CA VAL A 291 20.42 14.25 11.00
C VAL A 291 19.56 15.47 10.69
N HIS A 292 20.11 16.48 10.04
CA HIS A 292 19.34 17.67 9.68
C HIS A 292 18.22 17.34 8.70
N ALA A 293 18.54 16.64 7.61
CA ALA A 293 17.54 16.24 6.64
C ALA A 293 16.49 15.30 7.24
N ALA A 294 16.93 14.41 8.18
CA ALA A 294 16.01 13.54 8.91
C ALA A 294 15.00 14.34 9.73
N ILE A 295 15.45 15.31 10.53
CA ILE A 295 14.58 16.18 11.34
C ILE A 295 13.59 16.93 10.45
N VAL A 296 14.03 17.52 9.33
CA VAL A 296 13.14 18.24 8.39
C VAL A 296 12.03 17.34 7.86
N ASN A 297 12.34 16.06 7.56
CA ASN A 297 11.32 15.13 7.11
C ASN A 297 10.35 14.74 8.25
N TRP A 298 10.84 14.52 9.47
CA TRP A 298 10.01 14.19 10.62
C TRP A 298 9.13 15.37 11.05
N GLU A 299 9.59 16.61 10.96
CA GLU A 299 8.79 17.82 11.19
C GLU A 299 7.63 17.93 10.22
N LYS A 300 7.87 17.68 8.93
CA LYS A 300 6.81 17.67 7.92
C LYS A 300 5.75 16.59 8.19
N ILE A 301 6.14 15.46 8.78
CA ILE A 301 5.18 14.45 9.23
C ILE A 301 4.37 14.98 10.41
N ALA A 302 5.04 15.56 11.41
CA ALA A 302 4.40 16.07 12.61
C ALA A 302 3.43 17.23 12.33
N GLU A 303 3.71 18.07 11.32
CA GLU A 303 2.80 19.13 10.85
C GLU A 303 1.46 18.57 10.34
N VAL A 304 1.48 17.39 9.69
CA VAL A 304 0.27 16.76 9.13
C VAL A 304 -0.39 15.84 10.15
N ASN A 305 0.41 15.00 10.81
CA ASN A 305 -0.07 14.02 11.79
C ASN A 305 0.93 13.87 12.94
N PRO A 306 0.76 14.63 14.03
CA PRO A 306 1.67 14.55 15.19
C PRO A 306 1.72 13.17 15.86
N LYS A 307 0.70 12.33 15.66
CA LYS A 307 0.62 10.98 16.25
C LYS A 307 1.09 9.88 15.31
N PHE A 308 1.72 10.25 14.19
CA PHE A 308 2.21 9.26 13.24
C PHE A 308 3.38 8.47 13.83
N ARG A 309 3.22 7.19 14.04
CA ARG A 309 4.21 6.27 14.60
C ARG A 309 4.91 6.87 15.86
N ASP A 310 6.24 6.81 15.92
CA ASP A 310 7.10 7.31 17.01
C ASP A 310 7.69 8.71 16.75
N ILE A 311 7.08 9.49 15.83
CA ILE A 311 7.61 10.81 15.39
C ILE A 311 7.88 11.76 16.56
N GLN A 312 7.00 11.79 17.58
CA GLN A 312 7.21 12.65 18.74
C GLN A 312 8.46 12.24 19.53
N GLN A 313 8.72 10.94 19.65
CA GLN A 313 9.91 10.43 20.35
C GLN A 313 11.18 10.78 19.56
N LYS A 314 11.14 10.59 18.21
CA LYS A 314 12.25 10.96 17.33
C LYS A 314 12.55 12.46 17.42
N LEU A 315 11.54 13.32 17.29
CA LEU A 315 11.74 14.77 17.40
C LEU A 315 12.18 15.22 18.81
N ALA A 316 11.71 14.57 19.86
CA ALA A 316 12.16 14.84 21.23
C ALA A 316 13.62 14.46 21.44
N ALA A 317 14.08 13.33 20.91
CA ALA A 317 15.48 12.91 20.97
C ALA A 317 16.44 13.94 20.34
N TYR A 318 15.96 14.70 19.35
CA TYR A 318 16.73 15.74 18.67
C TYR A 318 16.33 17.18 19.07
N ALA A 319 15.48 17.36 20.10
CA ALA A 319 14.96 18.68 20.49
C ALA A 319 16.07 19.68 20.84
N GLU A 320 17.12 19.21 21.52
CA GLU A 320 18.25 20.07 21.90
C GLU A 320 19.17 20.44 20.73
N PHE A 321 19.22 19.59 19.67
CA PHE A 321 19.96 19.93 18.44
C PHE A 321 19.24 21.01 17.61
N ARG A 322 17.96 21.26 17.87
CA ARG A 322 17.17 22.31 17.22
C ARG A 322 17.40 23.69 17.83
N GLN A 323 17.92 23.74 19.08
CA GLN A 323 18.07 24.99 19.84
C GLN A 323 19.47 25.64 19.72
N ASP A 324 20.53 24.89 19.36
CA ASP A 324 21.87 25.41 19.17
C ASP A 324 22.49 24.90 17.87
N ASP A 325 22.66 25.82 16.90
CA ASP A 325 23.22 25.50 15.58
C ASP A 325 24.64 24.90 15.68
N ARG A 326 25.41 25.19 16.70
CA ARG A 326 26.77 24.67 16.90
C ARG A 326 26.78 23.19 17.28
N ILE A 327 25.87 22.77 18.16
CA ILE A 327 25.68 21.34 18.45
C ILE A 327 25.21 20.59 17.23
N LYS A 328 24.31 21.20 16.47
CA LYS A 328 23.84 20.65 15.20
C LYS A 328 25.00 20.45 14.22
N ASP A 329 25.81 21.49 14.00
CA ASP A 329 26.99 21.44 13.12
C ASP A 329 27.99 20.39 13.59
N PHE A 330 28.24 20.28 14.90
CA PHE A 330 29.09 19.26 15.49
C PHE A 330 28.60 17.84 15.24
N MET A 331 27.28 17.62 15.34
CA MET A 331 26.67 16.31 15.16
C MET A 331 26.65 15.85 13.71
N ILE A 332 26.46 16.77 12.75
CA ILE A 332 26.36 16.46 11.31
C ILE A 332 27.70 16.57 10.58
N ALA A 333 28.73 17.09 11.24
CA ALA A 333 30.05 17.29 10.63
C ALA A 333 30.58 16.01 9.96
N GLY A 334 31.11 16.10 8.77
CA GLY A 334 31.88 15.02 8.16
C GLY A 334 33.08 14.65 9.05
N LEU A 335 33.66 13.44 8.86
CA LEU A 335 34.74 12.94 9.72
C LEU A 335 35.90 13.92 9.85
N ALA A 336 36.37 14.49 8.72
CA ALA A 336 37.46 15.46 8.71
C ALA A 336 37.11 16.75 9.48
N GLN A 337 35.89 17.23 9.37
CA GLN A 337 35.41 18.40 10.10
C GLN A 337 35.23 18.08 11.58
N PHE A 338 34.71 16.91 11.93
CA PHE A 338 34.59 16.44 13.31
C PHE A 338 35.96 16.34 13.99
N GLU A 339 36.97 15.76 13.28
CA GLU A 339 38.37 15.75 13.80
C GLU A 339 38.90 17.17 13.99
N HIS A 340 38.70 18.08 13.04
CA HIS A 340 39.11 19.46 13.13
C HIS A 340 38.46 20.19 14.32
N MET A 341 37.16 20.04 14.52
CA MET A 341 36.44 20.59 15.67
C MET A 341 36.94 20.00 16.97
N THR A 342 37.19 18.70 17.04
CA THR A 342 37.73 17.99 18.19
C THR A 342 39.10 18.52 18.58
N ARG A 343 40.01 18.73 17.60
CA ARG A 343 41.32 19.33 17.84
C ARG A 343 41.20 20.74 18.44
N LYS A 344 40.31 21.58 17.92
CA LYS A 344 40.08 22.93 18.45
C LYS A 344 39.50 22.91 19.87
N ILE A 345 38.53 21.99 20.15
CA ILE A 345 37.97 21.82 21.50
C ILE A 345 39.08 21.49 22.49
N VAL A 346 39.92 20.50 22.15
CA VAL A 346 41.02 20.08 23.06
C VAL A 346 42.05 21.20 23.25
N ALA A 347 42.41 21.91 22.18
CA ALA A 347 43.31 23.05 22.23
C ALA A 347 42.73 24.22 23.09
N SER A 348 41.41 24.48 22.99
CA SER A 348 40.71 25.52 23.78
C SER A 348 40.74 25.26 25.30
N MET A 349 41.01 24.01 25.71
CA MET A 349 41.14 23.59 27.08
C MET A 349 42.62 23.58 27.59
N ASN A 350 43.55 24.16 26.81
CA ASN A 350 44.99 24.20 27.11
C ASN A 350 45.68 22.83 27.19
N TYR A 351 45.24 21.87 26.35
CA TYR A 351 45.92 20.59 26.17
C TYR A 351 46.77 20.59 24.91
N ASN A 352 47.97 20.00 25.04
CA ASN A 352 48.81 19.69 23.88
C ASN A 352 48.51 18.26 23.40
N ILE A 353 48.08 18.12 22.15
CA ILE A 353 47.75 16.85 21.52
C ILE A 353 49.08 16.13 21.18
N THR A 354 49.27 14.94 21.69
CA THR A 354 50.42 14.08 21.39
C THR A 354 50.08 12.98 20.40
N ASP A 355 48.85 12.48 20.43
CA ASP A 355 48.36 11.47 19.52
C ASP A 355 46.85 11.61 19.31
N ILE A 356 46.35 11.16 18.16
CA ILE A 356 44.92 11.14 17.82
C ILE A 356 44.58 9.87 17.07
N GLU A 357 43.56 9.18 17.54
CA GLU A 357 43.01 7.95 16.93
C GLU A 357 41.54 8.10 16.63
N ILE A 358 41.14 7.88 15.40
CA ILE A 358 39.74 7.86 14.98
C ILE A 358 39.21 6.45 15.28
N ILE A 359 38.40 6.31 16.33
CA ILE A 359 37.79 5.04 16.71
C ILE A 359 36.61 4.68 15.78
N SER A 360 35.82 5.69 15.48
CA SER A 360 34.71 5.59 14.53
C SER A 360 34.35 6.99 14.01
N ASP A 361 33.41 7.07 13.11
CA ASP A 361 32.86 8.36 12.64
C ASP A 361 32.07 9.13 13.72
N THR A 362 31.87 8.54 14.91
CA THR A 362 31.25 9.20 16.08
C THR A 362 32.16 9.38 17.23
N GLU A 363 33.36 8.82 17.23
CA GLU A 363 34.23 8.77 18.37
C GLU A 363 35.69 8.97 17.99
N ILE A 364 36.33 9.93 18.63
CA ILE A 364 37.75 10.23 18.49
C ILE A 364 38.42 10.13 19.85
N GLU A 365 39.53 9.43 19.91
CA GLU A 365 40.41 9.39 21.07
C GLU A 365 41.62 10.27 20.83
N ILE A 366 41.97 11.07 21.85
CA ILE A 366 43.16 11.93 21.88
C ILE A 366 43.96 11.61 23.11
N ILE A 367 45.28 11.47 22.92
CA ILE A 367 46.23 11.48 24.00
C ILE A 367 46.83 12.87 24.06
N ALA A 368 46.71 13.52 25.21
CA ALA A 368 47.16 14.90 25.39
C ALA A 368 47.87 15.08 26.73
N THR A 369 48.68 16.11 26.81
CA THR A 369 49.35 16.56 28.05
C THR A 369 48.86 17.97 28.40
N GLU A 370 48.77 18.28 29.71
CA GLU A 370 48.42 19.62 30.17
C GLU A 370 49.53 20.61 29.86
N ASN A 371 49.18 21.79 29.36
CA ASN A 371 50.11 22.86 29.04
C ASN A 371 50.35 23.71 30.29
N GLU A 372 51.03 23.12 31.30
CA GLU A 372 51.36 23.86 32.55
C GLU A 372 52.52 24.85 32.30
N GLY A 373 52.22 26.12 32.37
CA GLY A 373 53.23 27.18 32.41
C GLY A 373 53.96 27.17 33.73
N LYS A 374 55.31 27.07 33.66
CA LYS A 374 56.29 27.55 34.67
C LYS A 374 56.93 26.60 35.67
N TRP A 375 56.64 25.31 35.79
CA TRP A 375 57.46 24.47 36.68
C TRP A 375 58.21 23.39 35.93
N ARG A 376 59.52 23.52 35.76
CA ARG A 376 60.40 22.76 34.84
C ARG A 376 60.66 21.28 35.27
N ASN A 377 60.03 20.72 36.27
CA ASN A 377 60.39 19.38 36.78
C ASN A 377 59.24 18.44 37.17
N THR A 378 58.03 18.72 36.75
CA THR A 378 56.92 17.74 36.90
C THR A 378 56.85 16.82 35.67
N ARG A 379 56.85 15.50 35.92
CA ARG A 379 56.67 14.47 34.90
C ARG A 379 55.28 14.71 34.22
N GLN A 380 55.26 15.15 32.96
CA GLN A 380 54.00 15.33 32.21
C GLN A 380 53.26 14.00 32.20
N SER A 381 52.05 13.97 32.70
CA SER A 381 51.20 12.79 32.70
C SER A 381 50.22 12.87 31.51
N ASN A 382 50.11 11.76 30.79
CA ASN A 382 49.17 11.67 29.68
C ASN A 382 47.72 11.64 30.21
N ARG A 383 46.83 12.28 29.46
CA ARG A 383 45.39 12.22 29.67
C ARG A 383 44.76 11.63 28.39
N ILE A 384 43.83 10.70 28.55
CA ILE A 384 42.99 10.23 27.45
C ILE A 384 41.79 11.16 27.39
N ILE A 385 41.54 11.72 26.20
CA ILE A 385 40.36 12.54 25.93
C ILE A 385 39.52 11.82 24.85
N ARG A 386 38.29 11.45 25.19
CA ARG A 386 37.33 10.87 24.28
C ARG A 386 36.29 11.91 23.93
N VAL A 387 36.12 12.17 22.63
CA VAL A 387 35.08 13.06 22.11
C VAL A 387 34.09 12.21 21.36
N ILE A 388 32.83 12.21 21.82
CA ILE A 388 31.80 11.30 21.35
C ILE A 388 30.59 12.11 20.98
N ARG A 389 30.13 11.92 19.75
CA ARG A 389 28.86 12.47 19.25
C ARG A 389 27.84 11.35 19.09
N THR A 390 26.88 11.29 19.99
CA THR A 390 25.83 10.29 20.01
C THR A 390 24.53 10.84 20.58
N THR A 391 23.40 10.23 20.24
CA THR A 391 22.09 10.47 20.88
C THR A 391 21.76 9.36 21.88
N GLU A 392 22.57 8.30 21.92
CA GLU A 392 22.36 7.15 22.81
C GLU A 392 22.98 7.41 24.17
N SER A 393 22.42 6.78 25.21
CA SER A 393 22.97 6.82 26.54
C SER A 393 24.21 5.92 26.66
N LEU A 394 25.32 6.47 27.20
CA LEU A 394 26.56 5.74 27.40
C LEU A 394 26.45 4.81 28.62
N PRO A 395 26.62 3.48 28.44
CA PRO A 395 26.50 2.50 29.51
C PRO A 395 27.80 2.44 30.36
N ASP A 396 27.72 1.85 31.55
CA ASP A 396 28.89 1.66 32.44
C ASP A 396 29.97 0.75 31.84
N SER A 397 29.61 -0.21 30.99
CA SER A 397 30.55 -1.06 30.26
C SER A 397 31.51 -0.28 29.37
N TYR A 398 31.05 0.82 28.77
CA TYR A 398 31.88 1.73 27.99
C TYR A 398 32.95 2.41 28.85
N PHE A 399 32.58 2.93 30.02
CA PHE A 399 33.49 3.58 30.95
C PHE A 399 34.53 2.61 31.55
N ARG A 400 34.16 1.36 31.82
CA ARG A 400 35.06 0.30 32.24
C ARG A 400 36.14 0.03 31.20
N LYS A 401 35.72 -0.13 29.94
CA LYS A 401 36.64 -0.39 28.83
C LYS A 401 37.67 0.73 28.63
N ILE A 402 37.25 1.99 28.73
CA ILE A 402 38.18 3.14 28.63
C ILE A 402 39.09 3.20 29.83
N HIS A 403 38.61 2.95 31.03
CA HIS A 403 39.43 2.92 32.24
C HIS A 403 40.53 1.86 32.16
N GLU A 404 40.26 0.69 31.61
CA GLU A 404 41.25 -0.37 31.37
C GLU A 404 42.34 0.06 30.38
N SER A 405 42.03 0.92 29.42
CA SER A 405 43.00 1.42 28.45
C SER A 405 44.01 2.45 29.01
N MET A 406 43.83 2.94 30.24
CA MET A 406 44.75 3.91 30.84
C MET A 406 46.18 3.36 31.03
N LYS A 407 46.30 2.11 31.49
CA LYS A 407 47.60 1.49 31.79
C LYS A 407 48.50 1.38 30.58
N PRO A 408 48.05 0.77 29.44
CA PRO A 408 48.91 0.64 28.25
C PRO A 408 49.30 1.98 27.64
N ARG A 409 48.51 3.06 27.90
CA ARG A 409 48.76 4.42 27.36
C ARG A 409 49.48 5.35 28.33
N ASN A 410 49.92 4.86 29.47
CA ASN A 410 50.54 5.64 30.55
C ASN A 410 49.73 6.90 30.91
N ALA A 411 48.39 6.78 30.89
CA ALA A 411 47.48 7.87 31.22
C ALA A 411 47.09 7.83 32.70
N THR A 412 46.98 9.01 33.30
CA THR A 412 46.59 9.18 34.69
C THR A 412 45.16 9.64 34.87
N ARG A 413 44.57 10.24 33.84
CA ARG A 413 43.19 10.78 33.85
C ARG A 413 42.53 10.55 32.52
N ILE A 414 41.21 10.45 32.55
CA ILE A 414 40.34 10.39 31.40
C ILE A 414 39.41 11.61 31.39
N LEU A 415 39.21 12.20 30.22
CA LEU A 415 38.17 13.20 29.99
C LEU A 415 37.25 12.68 28.90
N ILE A 416 35.96 12.61 29.17
CA ILE A 416 34.93 12.24 28.21
C ILE A 416 34.10 13.47 27.89
N ILE A 417 34.03 13.83 26.64
CA ILE A 417 33.21 14.95 26.12
C ILE A 417 32.14 14.31 25.21
N THR A 418 30.87 14.48 25.55
CA THR A 418 29.82 13.76 24.85
C THR A 418 28.54 14.59 24.66
N THR A 419 27.83 14.34 23.56
CA THR A 419 26.46 14.82 23.32
C THR A 419 25.42 13.86 23.88
N GLY A 420 25.80 12.60 24.18
CA GLY A 420 24.90 11.57 24.69
C GLY A 420 24.68 11.68 26.18
N ASP A 421 23.55 11.15 26.62
CA ASP A 421 23.26 10.99 28.04
C ASP A 421 24.16 9.92 28.64
N ILE A 422 24.29 9.94 29.98
CA ILE A 422 25.13 9.00 30.72
C ILE A 422 24.26 8.22 31.69
N SER A 423 24.36 6.90 31.63
CA SER A 423 23.56 6.07 32.53
C SER A 423 23.94 6.33 34.02
N PRO A 424 22.99 6.23 34.96
CA PRO A 424 23.26 6.44 36.38
C PRO A 424 24.41 5.56 36.94
N LYS A 425 24.49 4.31 36.48
CA LYS A 425 25.57 3.38 36.84
C LYS A 425 26.93 3.81 36.28
N ALA A 426 26.95 4.41 35.08
CA ALA A 426 28.16 4.93 34.48
C ALA A 426 28.67 6.18 35.21
N LEU A 427 27.78 7.06 35.66
CA LEU A 427 28.08 8.22 36.48
C LEU A 427 28.70 7.79 37.84
N GLU A 428 28.07 6.82 38.52
CA GLU A 428 28.58 6.26 39.76
C GLU A 428 29.98 5.66 39.58
N PHE A 429 30.20 4.93 38.48
CA PHE A 429 31.49 4.37 38.13
C PHE A 429 32.55 5.45 37.89
N ALA A 430 32.23 6.52 37.16
CA ALA A 430 33.14 7.62 36.85
C ALA A 430 33.52 8.42 38.11
N ASN A 431 32.57 8.71 39.01
CA ASN A 431 32.79 9.49 40.21
C ASN A 431 33.78 8.86 41.19
N THR A 432 33.98 7.55 41.15
CA THR A 432 34.95 6.83 42.01
C THR A 432 36.32 6.62 41.36
N ARG A 433 36.54 7.19 40.16
CA ARG A 433 37.76 6.99 39.36
C ARG A 433 38.24 8.30 38.72
N PRO A 434 39.48 8.36 38.20
CA PRO A 434 40.01 9.56 37.59
C PRO A 434 39.39 9.84 36.21
N ILE A 435 38.07 9.86 36.13
CA ILE A 435 37.26 10.09 34.91
C ILE A 435 36.48 11.38 35.10
N GLU A 436 36.80 12.38 34.32
CA GLU A 436 36.03 13.61 34.18
C GLU A 436 35.06 13.52 33.01
N ILE A 437 33.85 14.04 33.17
CA ILE A 437 32.83 14.01 32.13
C ILE A 437 32.40 15.45 31.87
N LYS A 438 32.41 15.83 30.59
CA LYS A 438 31.79 17.04 30.09
C LYS A 438 30.62 16.64 29.17
N GLY A 439 29.45 16.87 29.71
CA GLY A 439 28.21 16.59 28.97
C GLY A 439 27.92 17.68 27.96
N LYS A 440 26.71 17.64 27.46
CA LYS A 440 26.22 18.48 26.40
C LYS A 440 26.29 19.99 26.69
N ALA A 441 25.92 20.39 27.91
CA ALA A 441 25.97 21.81 28.31
C ALA A 441 27.39 22.38 28.27
N GLU A 442 28.35 21.62 28.81
CA GLU A 442 29.75 22.02 28.77
C GLU A 442 30.33 21.97 27.36
N LEU A 443 29.90 21.02 26.52
CA LEU A 443 30.30 20.96 25.11
C LEU A 443 29.82 22.19 24.35
N VAL A 444 28.57 22.68 24.57
CA VAL A 444 28.09 23.94 23.99
C VAL A 444 29.01 25.09 24.32
N GLU A 445 29.44 25.21 25.59
CA GLU A 445 30.37 26.28 26.02
C GLU A 445 31.77 26.13 25.39
N LEU A 446 32.22 24.90 25.15
CA LEU A 446 33.48 24.66 24.43
C LEU A 446 33.35 25.01 22.92
N LEU A 447 32.21 24.67 22.29
CA LEU A 447 31.94 25.02 20.90
C LEU A 447 31.80 26.54 20.68
N LYS A 448 31.42 27.32 21.71
CA LYS A 448 31.41 28.78 21.63
C LYS A 448 32.81 29.41 21.56
N LYS A 449 33.85 28.67 21.99
CA LYS A 449 35.23 29.17 22.06
C LYS A 449 36.06 28.88 20.82
N ILE A 450 35.51 28.09 19.89
CA ILE A 450 36.22 27.64 18.66
C ILE A 450 35.54 28.15 17.37
#